data_3c691406e78895fc9f3918046199182d
#
_entry.id   3c691406e78895fc9f3918046199182d
#
_cell.length_a   1.000
_cell.length_b   1.000
_cell.length_c   1.000
_cell.angle_alpha   90.00
_cell.angle_beta   90.00
_cell.angle_gamma   90.00
#
_symmetry.space_group_name_H-M   'P 1'
#
loop_
_entity.id
_entity.type
_entity.pdbx_description
1 polymer ?
#
loop_
_entity_poly.entity_id
_entity_poly.type
_entity_poly.pdbx_seq_one_letter_code
_entity_poly.pdbx_strand_id
1 'polypeptide(L)'
;MAKQITKILTALILAGTINVPIVYAVDYGISNPPPQYGTNDPGVQLNRTREYMERQRVARQIAEDRAKQRAEVEGSGQEQQQAPENAVKFVLNDVKIDKSEVLSETEIKEITGKYIGQEVTLQSLYDIVNSINELYSEKGYLTCRAYLPPQTIKNGVVEIKIIEGKTGNVHISGNESTNDGYIAGRIGLNRGSISNINELNDDLLRFNATNDVQLRITMHAGAEPGTTDYVISAYEPQKNYINVYIDNAGSESSGEWREGLFWTDRSLTGSRDMLTMSGMRSDGTKSFSAMYTVPVGRSGTKLGLTYSTNSVHITDGELEDLNIKGHSNAYGVSLIQPLVVTENLRTEATLDYGYQNSQTDFLGIHWVDDTVKSYTAGFSMTNYGTSSLIYQKHNIRFGDGETIDGESDNFTKYFFNGFWQKMYNAGQMLSARLDAQWSPDDYLLSAEQFYIGGMYSVRGYEESFLGGDSGYSASLEYSVPLDKAKTTSAFCFFDYGAVYGDSAFDDHVLAGTGVGIKSTIDRKIYTSLTLGVPLMRDINGDEVDKTRIHFMLNGQF
;
A
#
# COMPACT_ATOMS: atom_id res chain seq x y z
N MET A 1 17.52 -13.52 23.54
CA MET A 1 16.15 -13.34 23.02
C MET A 1 16.09 -13.01 21.53
N ALA A 2 16.78 -12.01 21.00
CA ALA A 2 16.73 -11.65 19.57
C ALA A 2 17.01 -12.81 18.59
N LYS A 3 17.95 -13.71 18.87
CA LYS A 3 18.27 -14.89 18.02
C LYS A 3 17.18 -15.99 17.99
N GLN A 4 16.26 -16.04 18.93
CA GLN A 4 15.13 -16.98 18.92
C GLN A 4 13.94 -16.42 18.16
N ILE A 5 13.71 -15.12 18.22
CA ILE A 5 12.64 -14.44 17.46
C ILE A 5 12.91 -14.52 15.95
N THR A 6 14.18 -14.35 15.54
CA THR A 6 14.59 -14.50 14.12
C THR A 6 14.37 -15.92 13.61
N LYS A 7 14.55 -16.95 14.44
CA LYS A 7 14.31 -18.36 14.03
C LYS A 7 12.83 -18.71 13.88
N ILE A 8 11.95 -18.09 14.64
CA ILE A 8 10.48 -18.28 14.52
C ILE A 8 9.96 -17.56 13.26
N LEU A 9 10.47 -16.37 12.94
CA LEU A 9 10.13 -15.64 11.73
C LEU A 9 10.63 -16.33 10.45
N THR A 10 11.76 -17.03 10.48
CA THR A 10 12.34 -17.71 9.31
C THR A 10 11.67 -19.06 9.01
N ALA A 11 11.02 -19.71 9.97
CA ALA A 11 10.40 -21.04 9.81
C ALA A 11 9.00 -21.00 9.15
N LEU A 12 8.45 -19.81 8.83
CA LEU A 12 7.07 -19.63 8.35
C LEU A 12 6.94 -19.29 6.85
N ILE A 13 7.98 -19.46 6.03
CA ILE A 13 8.05 -18.93 4.64
C ILE A 13 7.76 -19.96 3.53
N LEU A 14 7.29 -21.17 3.76
CA LEU A 14 7.09 -22.15 2.67
C LEU A 14 5.68 -22.76 2.63
N ALA A 15 4.97 -22.50 1.54
CA ALA A 15 4.04 -23.28 0.73
C ALA A 15 2.62 -22.70 0.44
N GLY A 16 2.32 -22.54 -0.83
CA GLY A 16 1.10 -22.97 -1.52
C GLY A 16 -0.06 -21.99 -1.79
N THR A 17 -0.31 -21.80 -3.05
CA THR A 17 -1.30 -20.95 -3.75
C THR A 17 -2.78 -21.23 -3.46
N ILE A 18 -3.63 -20.22 -3.32
CA ILE A 18 -5.00 -20.14 -3.84
C ILE A 18 -5.45 -18.67 -3.92
N ASN A 19 -5.95 -18.25 -5.11
CA ASN A 19 -6.63 -16.99 -5.35
C ASN A 19 -7.99 -16.97 -4.67
N VAL A 20 -8.19 -16.09 -3.71
CA VAL A 20 -9.52 -15.64 -3.28
C VAL A 20 -9.43 -14.14 -3.04
N PRO A 21 -10.21 -13.29 -3.72
CA PRO A 21 -10.30 -11.90 -3.37
C PRO A 21 -11.14 -11.79 -2.09
N ILE A 22 -10.47 -11.82 -0.97
CA ILE A 22 -11.10 -11.57 0.31
C ILE A 22 -10.74 -10.14 0.67
N VAL A 23 -11.67 -9.23 0.42
CA VAL A 23 -11.65 -7.92 1.06
C VAL A 23 -12.04 -8.15 2.51
N TYR A 24 -11.08 -8.52 3.34
CA TYR A 24 -11.25 -8.35 4.76
C TYR A 24 -10.95 -6.89 5.06
N ALA A 25 -11.86 -6.23 5.76
CA ALA A 25 -11.48 -5.09 6.57
C ALA A 25 -10.39 -5.62 7.52
N VAL A 26 -9.15 -5.33 7.21
CA VAL A 26 -8.03 -5.70 8.08
C VAL A 26 -8.12 -4.74 9.24
N ASP A 27 -8.51 -5.29 10.36
CA ASP A 27 -8.59 -4.57 11.60
C ASP A 27 -7.17 -4.41 12.16
N TYR A 28 -6.61 -3.22 12.06
CA TYR A 28 -5.32 -2.85 12.65
C TYR A 28 -5.59 -2.06 13.92
N GLY A 29 -5.42 -2.68 15.07
CA GLY A 29 -5.56 -2.05 16.35
C GLY A 29 -4.34 -1.26 16.77
N ILE A 30 -4.48 0.00 17.11
CA ILE A 30 -3.52 0.78 17.89
C ILE A 30 -4.29 1.75 18.78
N SER A 31 -3.86 1.84 19.98
CA SER A 31 -4.52 2.51 21.07
C SER A 31 -3.75 3.71 21.54
N ASN A 32 -4.40 4.53 22.27
CA ASN A 32 -3.89 5.40 23.32
C ASN A 32 -5.04 6.07 24.02
N PRO A 33 -5.07 6.33 25.20
CA PRO A 33 -4.48 7.11 26.25
C PRO A 33 -4.51 6.60 27.67
N PRO A 34 -3.98 7.36 28.65
CA PRO A 34 -3.72 6.94 29.99
C PRO A 34 -4.97 6.63 30.81
N PRO A 35 -4.82 6.00 31.97
CA PRO A 35 -5.91 5.54 32.79
C PRO A 35 -6.85 6.70 33.16
N GLN A 36 -8.13 6.44 33.08
CA GLN A 36 -9.27 7.32 33.38
C GLN A 36 -9.36 8.68 32.63
N TYR A 37 -8.26 9.34 32.27
CA TYR A 37 -8.30 10.64 31.56
C TYR A 37 -8.06 10.51 30.05
N GLY A 38 -7.31 9.55 29.63
CA GLY A 38 -6.82 9.50 28.28
C GLY A 38 -7.84 9.06 27.24
N THR A 39 -8.82 8.21 27.56
CA THR A 39 -9.96 7.97 26.66
C THR A 39 -10.75 9.23 26.34
N ASN A 40 -10.64 10.22 27.19
CA ASN A 40 -11.34 11.51 27.12
C ASN A 40 -10.43 12.64 26.64
N ASP A 41 -9.13 12.41 26.49
CA ASP A 41 -8.22 13.38 25.90
C ASP A 41 -8.54 13.58 24.41
N PRO A 42 -8.85 14.81 23.96
CA PRO A 42 -9.24 15.08 22.58
C PRO A 42 -8.11 14.81 21.59
N GLY A 43 -6.85 14.98 21.98
CA GLY A 43 -5.69 14.71 21.16
C GLY A 43 -5.53 13.23 20.87
N VAL A 44 -5.79 12.41 21.87
CA VAL A 44 -5.76 10.98 21.78
C VAL A 44 -6.89 10.45 20.88
N GLN A 45 -8.11 10.89 21.11
CA GLN A 45 -9.26 10.53 20.26
C GLN A 45 -9.02 10.93 18.80
N LEU A 46 -8.37 12.08 18.57
CA LEU A 46 -7.97 12.52 17.24
C LEU A 46 -6.96 11.53 16.61
N ASN A 47 -5.94 11.12 17.35
CA ASN A 47 -4.92 10.18 16.88
C ASN A 47 -5.55 8.81 16.57
N ARG A 48 -6.46 8.30 17.38
CA ARG A 48 -7.23 7.07 17.09
C ARG A 48 -7.99 7.16 15.77
N THR A 49 -8.63 8.30 15.49
CA THR A 49 -9.33 8.51 14.21
C THR A 49 -8.35 8.50 13.04
N ARG A 50 -7.19 9.17 13.18
CA ARG A 50 -6.14 9.18 12.14
C ARG A 50 -5.55 7.80 11.90
N GLU A 51 -5.32 7.04 12.95
CA GLU A 51 -4.85 5.66 12.86
C GLU A 51 -5.86 4.75 12.18
N TYR A 52 -7.13 4.88 12.49
CA TYR A 52 -8.19 4.15 11.79
C TYR A 52 -8.20 4.46 10.28
N MET A 53 -8.01 5.72 9.89
CA MET A 53 -7.87 6.11 8.49
C MET A 53 -6.63 5.48 7.84
N GLU A 54 -5.49 5.47 8.53
CA GLU A 54 -4.26 4.86 8.02
C GLU A 54 -4.42 3.34 7.84
N ARG A 55 -5.08 2.65 8.76
CA ARG A 55 -5.42 1.23 8.61
C ARG A 55 -6.29 0.97 7.39
N GLN A 56 -7.33 1.78 7.20
CA GLN A 56 -8.19 1.68 6.02
C GLN A 56 -7.39 1.93 4.73
N ARG A 57 -6.43 2.85 4.75
CA ARG A 57 -5.51 3.10 3.64
C ARG A 57 -4.64 1.87 3.34
N VAL A 58 -4.01 1.30 4.36
CA VAL A 58 -3.13 0.12 4.22
C VAL A 58 -3.94 -1.11 3.77
N ALA A 59 -5.10 -1.36 4.37
CA ALA A 59 -5.98 -2.47 3.99
C ALA A 59 -6.41 -2.36 2.52
N ARG A 60 -6.77 -1.16 2.06
CA ARG A 60 -7.10 -0.89 0.66
C ARG A 60 -5.90 -1.14 -0.24
N GLN A 61 -4.73 -0.63 0.10
CA GLN A 61 -3.49 -0.84 -0.66
C GLN A 61 -3.17 -2.34 -0.83
N ILE A 62 -3.29 -3.11 0.24
CA ILE A 62 -3.08 -4.57 0.20
C ILE A 62 -4.12 -5.25 -0.70
N ALA A 63 -5.39 -4.87 -0.63
CA ALA A 63 -6.45 -5.43 -1.47
C ALA A 63 -6.21 -5.10 -2.97
N GLU A 64 -5.82 -3.87 -3.28
CA GLU A 64 -5.48 -3.43 -4.63
C GLU A 64 -4.28 -4.19 -5.19
N ASP A 65 -3.19 -4.28 -4.43
CA ASP A 65 -1.98 -5.00 -4.88
C ASP A 65 -2.27 -6.48 -5.14
N ARG A 66 -3.11 -7.12 -4.36
CA ARG A 66 -3.55 -8.52 -4.60
C ARG A 66 -4.47 -8.68 -5.82
N ALA A 67 -5.22 -7.65 -6.18
CA ALA A 67 -6.12 -7.68 -7.33
C ALA A 67 -5.39 -7.42 -8.65
N LYS A 68 -4.16 -6.91 -8.64
CA LYS A 68 -3.37 -6.59 -9.83
C LYS A 68 -3.01 -7.86 -10.61
N GLN A 69 -3.24 -7.82 -11.91
CA GLN A 69 -2.82 -8.87 -12.83
C GLN A 69 -1.47 -8.51 -13.45
N ARG A 70 -0.67 -9.52 -13.76
CA ARG A 70 0.56 -9.32 -14.54
C ARG A 70 0.19 -8.78 -15.92
N ALA A 71 0.70 -7.60 -16.24
CA ALA A 71 0.52 -6.99 -17.54
C ALA A 71 1.87 -6.95 -18.27
N GLU A 72 1.88 -7.43 -19.51
CA GLU A 72 3.01 -7.35 -20.44
C GLU A 72 2.53 -6.67 -21.71
N VAL A 73 3.46 -6.08 -22.46
CA VAL A 73 3.16 -5.56 -23.78
C VAL A 73 2.94 -6.73 -24.72
N GLU A 74 1.74 -6.80 -25.31
CA GLU A 74 1.39 -7.87 -26.24
C GLU A 74 1.78 -7.49 -27.67
N GLY A 75 2.59 -8.34 -28.33
CA GLY A 75 2.98 -8.20 -29.72
C GLY A 75 3.40 -9.54 -30.34
N SER A 76 3.30 -9.65 -31.64
CA SER A 76 3.72 -10.86 -32.37
C SER A 76 5.24 -10.95 -32.46
N GLY A 77 5.80 -12.10 -32.12
CA GLY A 77 7.22 -12.43 -32.35
C GLY A 77 7.61 -12.37 -33.83
N GLN A 78 8.89 -12.19 -34.10
CA GLN A 78 9.43 -12.18 -35.45
C GLN A 78 9.58 -13.62 -35.96
N GLU A 79 9.13 -13.90 -37.19
CA GLU A 79 9.41 -15.16 -37.87
C GLU A 79 10.81 -15.13 -38.48
N GLN A 80 11.58 -16.21 -38.29
CA GLN A 80 12.88 -16.39 -38.93
C GLN A 80 12.72 -16.67 -40.41
N GLN A 81 13.53 -16.00 -41.25
CA GLN A 81 13.57 -16.23 -42.70
C GLN A 81 14.45 -17.44 -43.01
N GLN A 82 13.97 -18.34 -43.89
CA GLN A 82 14.68 -19.52 -44.34
C GLN A 82 14.76 -19.55 -45.87
N ALA A 83 15.90 -20.05 -46.41
CA ALA A 83 16.12 -20.20 -47.84
C ALA A 83 15.54 -21.50 -48.40
N PRO A 84 15.17 -21.54 -49.70
CA PRO A 84 14.90 -22.78 -50.42
C PRO A 84 16.15 -23.68 -50.50
N GLU A 85 15.98 -25.00 -50.52
CA GLU A 85 17.03 -26.02 -50.39
C GLU A 85 18.12 -26.03 -51.49
N ASN A 86 17.97 -25.30 -52.62
CA ASN A 86 18.92 -25.26 -53.76
C ASN A 86 19.51 -23.85 -53.96
N ALA A 87 20.45 -23.43 -53.11
CA ALA A 87 21.06 -22.12 -53.18
C ALA A 87 22.36 -22.07 -53.99
N VAL A 88 22.46 -21.15 -54.96
CA VAL A 88 23.67 -20.80 -55.70
C VAL A 88 24.72 -20.26 -54.72
N LYS A 89 25.98 -20.74 -54.87
CA LYS A 89 27.12 -20.27 -54.09
C LYS A 89 27.87 -19.15 -54.81
N PHE A 90 28.34 -18.18 -54.04
CA PHE A 90 29.21 -17.09 -54.52
C PHE A 90 30.10 -16.55 -53.40
N VAL A 91 31.20 -15.86 -53.77
CA VAL A 91 32.04 -15.20 -52.75
C VAL A 91 31.45 -13.86 -52.34
N LEU A 92 31.21 -13.65 -51.03
CA LEU A 92 30.69 -12.40 -50.50
C LEU A 92 31.86 -11.40 -50.31
N ASN A 93 31.90 -10.35 -51.14
CA ASN A 93 32.97 -9.34 -51.08
C ASN A 93 32.61 -8.17 -50.20
N ASP A 94 31.33 -7.76 -50.15
CA ASP A 94 30.87 -6.63 -49.32
C ASP A 94 29.38 -6.75 -49.02
N VAL A 95 28.95 -6.18 -47.90
CA VAL A 95 27.53 -6.06 -47.49
C VAL A 95 27.21 -4.61 -47.28
N LYS A 96 26.35 -4.05 -48.13
CA LYS A 96 25.81 -2.70 -47.94
C LYS A 96 24.56 -2.77 -47.11
N ILE A 97 24.59 -2.08 -45.95
CA ILE A 97 23.46 -2.02 -45.00
C ILE A 97 23.07 -0.56 -44.81
N ASP A 98 21.77 -0.31 -44.74
CA ASP A 98 21.27 1.02 -44.38
C ASP A 98 21.78 1.43 -43.01
N LYS A 99 21.99 2.73 -42.75
CA LYS A 99 22.41 3.21 -41.43
C LYS A 99 21.27 3.00 -40.43
N SER A 100 21.56 2.33 -39.35
CA SER A 100 20.66 2.16 -38.22
C SER A 100 20.71 3.37 -37.28
N GLU A 101 19.56 3.75 -36.69
CA GLU A 101 19.48 4.74 -35.60
C GLU A 101 19.79 4.11 -34.24
N VAL A 102 19.67 2.75 -34.10
CA VAL A 102 19.81 2.04 -32.81
C VAL A 102 20.97 1.06 -32.74
N LEU A 103 21.40 0.46 -33.88
CA LEU A 103 22.56 -0.41 -33.94
C LEU A 103 23.79 0.37 -34.40
N SER A 104 24.92 0.17 -33.73
CA SER A 104 26.18 0.75 -34.13
C SER A 104 26.77 0.03 -35.36
N GLU A 105 27.54 0.77 -36.17
CA GLU A 105 28.27 0.19 -37.31
C GLU A 105 29.22 -0.95 -36.89
N THR A 106 29.77 -0.88 -35.67
CA THR A 106 30.68 -1.91 -35.13
C THR A 106 29.95 -3.22 -34.92
N GLU A 107 28.77 -3.18 -34.30
CA GLU A 107 27.95 -4.37 -34.05
C GLU A 107 27.51 -5.05 -35.37
N ILE A 108 27.10 -4.23 -36.34
CA ILE A 108 26.74 -4.73 -37.67
C ILE A 108 27.96 -5.39 -38.38
N LYS A 109 29.15 -4.75 -38.29
CA LYS A 109 30.39 -5.24 -38.85
C LYS A 109 30.86 -6.54 -38.17
N GLU A 110 30.63 -6.73 -36.88
CA GLU A 110 30.93 -7.97 -36.15
C GLU A 110 30.11 -9.15 -36.69
N ILE A 111 28.87 -8.92 -37.08
CA ILE A 111 28.02 -9.92 -37.69
C ILE A 111 28.46 -10.23 -39.13
N THR A 112 28.53 -9.17 -39.97
CA THR A 112 28.80 -9.31 -41.41
C THR A 112 30.24 -9.75 -41.69
N GLY A 113 31.22 -9.34 -40.89
CA GLY A 113 32.64 -9.62 -41.04
C GLY A 113 32.97 -11.12 -40.99
N LYS A 114 32.16 -11.93 -40.37
CA LYS A 114 32.31 -13.39 -40.32
C LYS A 114 32.11 -14.05 -41.71
N TYR A 115 31.40 -13.38 -42.62
CA TYR A 115 31.00 -13.91 -43.92
C TYR A 115 31.74 -13.26 -45.08
N ILE A 116 32.33 -12.07 -44.90
CA ILE A 116 33.06 -11.33 -45.93
C ILE A 116 34.33 -12.14 -46.31
N GLY A 117 34.53 -12.33 -47.61
CA GLY A 117 35.61 -13.13 -48.16
C GLY A 117 35.33 -14.65 -48.18
N GLN A 118 34.20 -15.11 -47.71
CA GLN A 118 33.79 -16.52 -47.69
C GLN A 118 32.89 -16.87 -48.85
N GLU A 119 32.86 -18.19 -49.21
CA GLU A 119 31.85 -18.72 -50.11
C GLU A 119 30.52 -18.85 -49.36
N VAL A 120 29.48 -18.07 -49.73
CA VAL A 120 28.19 -18.01 -49.08
C VAL A 120 27.06 -18.50 -49.98
N THR A 121 25.96 -18.87 -49.33
CA THR A 121 24.70 -19.26 -49.98
C THR A 121 23.62 -18.25 -49.63
N LEU A 122 22.43 -18.34 -50.24
CA LEU A 122 21.28 -17.54 -49.84
C LEU A 122 20.93 -17.77 -48.35
N GLN A 123 21.11 -19.00 -47.83
CA GLN A 123 20.91 -19.27 -46.41
C GLN A 123 21.87 -18.43 -45.53
N SER A 124 23.15 -18.37 -45.92
CA SER A 124 24.13 -17.55 -45.18
C SER A 124 23.74 -16.06 -45.12
N LEU A 125 23.09 -15.54 -46.20
CA LEU A 125 22.57 -14.17 -46.18
C LEU A 125 21.38 -14.01 -45.23
N TYR A 126 20.49 -15.01 -45.18
CA TYR A 126 19.41 -15.03 -44.18
C TYR A 126 19.96 -15.19 -42.76
N ASP A 127 21.05 -15.92 -42.55
CA ASP A 127 21.71 -16.04 -41.24
C ASP A 127 22.25 -14.68 -40.78
N ILE A 128 22.83 -13.87 -41.68
CA ILE A 128 23.23 -12.48 -41.38
C ILE A 128 22.01 -11.64 -40.99
N VAL A 129 20.94 -11.70 -41.79
CA VAL A 129 19.70 -10.94 -41.52
C VAL A 129 19.08 -11.36 -40.21
N ASN A 130 19.00 -12.67 -39.93
CA ASN A 130 18.46 -13.21 -38.69
C ASN A 130 19.32 -12.78 -37.49
N SER A 131 20.67 -12.80 -37.61
CA SER A 131 21.55 -12.33 -36.52
C SER A 131 21.39 -10.85 -36.24
N ILE A 132 21.14 -10.01 -37.25
CA ILE A 132 20.81 -8.58 -37.04
C ILE A 132 19.45 -8.44 -36.34
N ASN A 133 18.46 -9.23 -36.74
CA ASN A 133 17.12 -9.23 -36.14
C ASN A 133 17.14 -9.73 -34.69
N GLU A 134 17.95 -10.75 -34.40
CA GLU A 134 18.20 -11.21 -33.01
C GLU A 134 18.81 -10.10 -32.18
N LEU A 135 19.79 -9.36 -32.70
CA LEU A 135 20.40 -8.24 -31.99
C LEU A 135 19.39 -7.10 -31.71
N TYR A 136 18.49 -6.79 -32.67
CA TYR A 136 17.38 -5.86 -32.41
C TYR A 136 16.46 -6.37 -31.29
N SER A 137 16.12 -7.64 -31.32
CA SER A 137 15.25 -8.26 -30.32
C SER A 137 15.89 -8.29 -28.94
N GLU A 138 17.17 -8.69 -28.83
CA GLU A 138 17.93 -8.68 -27.58
C GLU A 138 18.01 -7.28 -26.95
N LYS A 139 18.14 -6.25 -27.79
CA LYS A 139 18.12 -4.85 -27.34
C LYS A 139 16.72 -4.30 -27.07
N GLY A 140 15.65 -5.08 -27.30
CA GLY A 140 14.26 -4.69 -27.05
C GLY A 140 13.59 -3.89 -28.20
N TYR A 141 14.15 -3.87 -29.42
CA TYR A 141 13.59 -3.15 -30.56
C TYR A 141 12.78 -4.09 -31.48
N LEU A 142 11.67 -4.64 -30.99
CA LEU A 142 10.87 -5.65 -31.69
C LEU A 142 10.22 -5.14 -32.99
N THR A 143 10.06 -3.84 -33.16
CA THR A 143 9.51 -3.21 -34.37
C THR A 143 10.56 -2.92 -35.44
N CYS A 144 11.85 -3.16 -35.14
CA CYS A 144 12.96 -2.98 -36.04
C CYS A 144 13.35 -4.32 -36.68
N ARG A 145 13.63 -4.31 -37.96
CA ARG A 145 14.04 -5.51 -38.68
C ARG A 145 14.92 -5.22 -39.89
N ALA A 146 15.91 -6.07 -40.09
CA ALA A 146 16.63 -6.20 -41.36
C ALA A 146 15.89 -7.17 -42.27
N TYR A 147 16.01 -6.98 -43.56
CA TYR A 147 15.52 -7.91 -44.57
C TYR A 147 16.38 -7.86 -45.84
N LEU A 148 16.36 -8.96 -46.60
CA LEU A 148 17.04 -9.09 -47.87
C LEU A 148 16.06 -8.70 -49.00
N PRO A 149 16.25 -7.53 -49.68
CA PRO A 149 15.37 -7.16 -50.79
C PRO A 149 15.66 -8.02 -52.04
N PRO A 150 14.69 -8.21 -52.94
CA PRO A 150 14.95 -8.81 -54.24
C PRO A 150 16.02 -8.01 -54.98
N GLN A 151 17.13 -8.65 -55.32
CA GLN A 151 18.30 -8.02 -55.92
C GLN A 151 19.06 -8.93 -56.84
N THR A 152 19.86 -8.37 -57.75
CA THR A 152 20.85 -9.09 -58.55
C THR A 152 22.23 -8.84 -57.96
N ILE A 153 22.86 -9.91 -57.46
CA ILE A 153 24.18 -9.82 -56.85
C ILE A 153 25.22 -9.64 -57.94
N LYS A 154 25.96 -8.51 -57.91
CA LYS A 154 27.05 -8.19 -58.80
C LYS A 154 28.35 -8.06 -58.02
N ASN A 155 29.40 -8.68 -58.50
CA ASN A 155 30.73 -8.64 -57.88
C ASN A 155 30.72 -9.07 -56.38
N GLY A 156 29.82 -9.96 -55.96
CA GLY A 156 29.74 -10.42 -54.58
C GLY A 156 29.28 -9.36 -53.59
N VAL A 157 28.66 -8.25 -54.03
CA VAL A 157 28.11 -7.20 -53.14
C VAL A 157 26.63 -7.45 -52.93
N VAL A 158 26.21 -7.53 -51.65
CA VAL A 158 24.82 -7.76 -51.24
C VAL A 158 24.29 -6.52 -50.49
N GLU A 159 23.05 -6.15 -50.79
CA GLU A 159 22.34 -5.07 -50.10
C GLU A 159 21.37 -5.68 -49.06
N ILE A 160 21.45 -5.24 -47.83
CA ILE A 160 20.50 -5.54 -46.75
C ILE A 160 19.80 -4.24 -46.36
N LYS A 161 18.50 -4.25 -46.34
CA LYS A 161 17.68 -3.11 -45.94
C LYS A 161 17.25 -3.22 -44.49
N ILE A 162 17.15 -2.08 -43.82
CA ILE A 162 16.66 -1.96 -42.45
C ILE A 162 15.35 -1.17 -42.44
N ILE A 163 14.38 -1.68 -41.70
CA ILE A 163 13.16 -0.95 -41.34
C ILE A 163 13.20 -0.78 -39.84
N GLU A 164 13.30 0.44 -39.38
CA GLU A 164 13.21 0.78 -37.95
C GLU A 164 11.83 1.37 -37.69
N GLY A 165 10.94 0.51 -37.10
CA GLY A 165 9.55 0.84 -36.90
C GLY A 165 9.39 1.99 -35.93
N LYS A 166 8.79 3.11 -36.40
CA LYS A 166 8.53 4.27 -35.55
C LYS A 166 7.14 4.22 -34.93
N THR A 167 6.99 4.79 -33.76
CA THR A 167 5.70 4.95 -33.08
C THR A 167 4.76 5.77 -33.95
N GLY A 168 3.66 5.19 -34.36
CA GLY A 168 2.58 5.83 -35.12
C GLY A 168 1.58 6.52 -34.18
N ASN A 169 0.32 6.11 -34.22
CA ASN A 169 -0.70 6.65 -33.35
C ASN A 169 -0.69 5.90 -32.00
N VAL A 170 -0.92 6.66 -30.91
CA VAL A 170 -1.13 6.12 -29.57
C VAL A 170 -2.56 6.44 -29.17
N HIS A 171 -3.36 5.39 -28.98
CA HIS A 171 -4.76 5.51 -28.58
C HIS A 171 -4.94 5.04 -27.14
N ILE A 172 -5.55 5.87 -26.28
CA ILE A 172 -5.87 5.55 -24.88
C ILE A 172 -7.38 5.32 -24.78
N SER A 173 -7.81 4.28 -24.08
CA SER A 173 -9.21 3.92 -23.92
C SER A 173 -9.49 3.31 -22.55
N GLY A 174 -10.75 3.37 -22.09
CA GLY A 174 -11.18 2.82 -20.81
C GLY A 174 -10.82 3.68 -19.58
N ASN A 175 -10.27 4.88 -19.80
CA ASN A 175 -9.92 5.85 -18.77
C ASN A 175 -11.07 6.86 -18.54
N GLU A 176 -12.11 6.44 -17.86
CA GLU A 176 -13.31 7.27 -17.61
C GLU A 176 -13.04 8.42 -16.62
N SER A 177 -12.19 8.19 -15.63
CA SER A 177 -11.85 9.14 -14.56
C SER A 177 -10.37 9.56 -14.53
N THR A 178 -9.54 9.05 -15.43
CA THR A 178 -8.12 9.41 -15.56
C THR A 178 -7.89 10.19 -16.85
N ASN A 179 -7.21 11.32 -16.77
CA ASN A 179 -6.87 12.12 -17.93
C ASN A 179 -5.85 11.40 -18.85
N ASP A 180 -6.04 11.48 -20.17
CA ASP A 180 -5.09 10.93 -21.16
C ASP A 180 -3.66 11.43 -20.91
N GLY A 181 -3.50 12.73 -20.61
CA GLY A 181 -2.20 13.35 -20.34
C GLY A 181 -1.50 12.76 -19.10
N TYR A 182 -2.25 12.26 -18.11
CA TYR A 182 -1.67 11.59 -16.94
C TYR A 182 -1.05 10.25 -17.33
N ILE A 183 -1.74 9.46 -18.17
CA ILE A 183 -1.26 8.17 -18.69
C ILE A 183 -0.11 8.40 -19.67
N ALA A 184 -0.31 9.21 -20.70
CA ALA A 184 0.69 9.49 -21.73
C ALA A 184 1.99 10.06 -21.14
N GLY A 185 1.89 10.92 -20.12
CA GLY A 185 3.04 11.47 -19.41
C GLY A 185 3.89 10.44 -18.66
N ARG A 186 3.41 9.21 -18.45
CA ARG A 186 4.09 8.14 -17.70
C ARG A 186 4.49 6.93 -18.53
N ILE A 187 4.02 6.84 -19.75
CA ILE A 187 4.35 5.81 -20.73
C ILE A 187 5.19 6.47 -21.84
N GLY A 188 6.39 5.95 -22.09
CA GLY A 188 7.38 6.53 -23.00
C GLY A 188 7.09 6.32 -24.49
N LEU A 189 5.84 6.51 -24.93
CA LEU A 189 5.43 6.38 -26.32
C LEU A 189 5.32 7.77 -26.99
N ASN A 190 6.36 8.17 -27.72
CA ASN A 190 6.38 9.42 -28.45
C ASN A 190 6.23 9.15 -29.96
N ARG A 191 5.26 9.80 -30.61
CA ARG A 191 5.06 9.66 -32.06
C ARG A 191 6.32 10.00 -32.83
N GLY A 192 6.70 9.11 -33.77
CA GLY A 192 7.89 9.27 -34.62
C GLY A 192 9.21 8.79 -33.98
N SER A 193 9.23 8.39 -32.72
CA SER A 193 10.40 7.75 -32.09
C SER A 193 10.38 6.23 -32.29
N ILE A 194 11.54 5.61 -32.21
CA ILE A 194 11.66 4.15 -32.16
C ILE A 194 11.42 3.70 -30.72
N SER A 195 10.47 2.79 -30.50
CA SER A 195 10.10 2.32 -29.15
C SER A 195 10.96 1.14 -28.73
N ASN A 196 11.44 1.18 -27.49
CA ASN A 196 12.08 0.03 -26.83
C ASN A 196 11.07 -0.69 -25.94
N ILE A 197 10.85 -1.99 -26.22
CA ILE A 197 9.85 -2.78 -25.49
C ILE A 197 10.22 -3.01 -24.02
N ASN A 198 11.52 -3.07 -23.69
CA ASN A 198 11.98 -3.24 -22.31
C ASN A 198 11.66 -1.99 -21.49
N GLU A 199 11.96 -0.79 -22.04
CA GLU A 199 11.62 0.48 -21.39
C GLU A 199 10.10 0.66 -21.26
N LEU A 200 9.36 0.25 -22.30
CA LEU A 200 7.89 0.30 -22.28
C LEU A 200 7.29 -0.64 -21.24
N ASN A 201 7.83 -1.85 -21.09
CA ASN A 201 7.46 -2.79 -20.03
C ASN A 201 7.79 -2.23 -18.64
N ASP A 202 8.96 -1.62 -18.47
CA ASP A 202 9.34 -0.99 -17.20
C ASP A 202 8.39 0.16 -16.83
N ASP A 203 8.01 1.01 -17.80
CA ASP A 203 7.04 2.07 -17.59
C ASP A 203 5.66 1.51 -17.23
N LEU A 204 5.20 0.47 -17.95
CA LEU A 204 3.94 -0.20 -17.69
C LEU A 204 3.90 -0.86 -16.30
N LEU A 205 4.95 -1.59 -15.95
CA LEU A 205 5.07 -2.22 -14.63
C LEU A 205 5.10 -1.18 -13.51
N ARG A 206 5.87 -0.09 -13.69
CA ARG A 206 5.93 1.02 -12.72
C ARG A 206 4.58 1.72 -12.58
N PHE A 207 3.90 2.00 -13.68
CA PHE A 207 2.57 2.59 -13.64
C PHE A 207 1.59 1.69 -12.87
N ASN A 208 1.48 0.42 -13.26
CA ASN A 208 0.59 -0.55 -12.64
C ASN A 208 0.92 -0.82 -11.16
N ALA A 209 2.18 -0.76 -10.79
CA ALA A 209 2.63 -0.94 -9.43
C ALA A 209 2.26 0.25 -8.51
N THR A 210 2.30 1.47 -9.03
CA THR A 210 2.16 2.70 -8.23
C THR A 210 0.78 3.36 -8.31
N ASN A 211 -0.06 2.91 -9.24
CA ASN A 211 -1.44 3.39 -9.42
C ASN A 211 -2.46 2.29 -9.13
N ASP A 212 -3.68 2.68 -8.85
CA ASP A 212 -4.84 1.77 -8.71
C ASP A 212 -5.46 1.42 -10.09
N VAL A 213 -5.24 2.24 -11.11
CA VAL A 213 -5.55 1.93 -12.50
C VAL A 213 -4.55 0.93 -13.04
N GLN A 214 -5.03 -0.06 -13.79
CA GLN A 214 -4.18 -1.03 -14.48
C GLN A 214 -4.21 -0.74 -15.98
N LEU A 215 -3.03 -0.68 -16.59
CA LEU A 215 -2.87 -0.50 -18.02
C LEU A 215 -2.47 -1.82 -18.69
N ARG A 216 -2.94 -2.01 -19.92
CA ARG A 216 -2.45 -3.02 -20.86
C ARG A 216 -2.11 -2.31 -22.16
N ILE A 217 -1.03 -2.71 -22.82
CA ILE A 217 -0.59 -2.12 -24.09
C ILE A 217 -0.57 -3.22 -25.15
N THR A 218 -1.21 -2.95 -26.29
CA THR A 218 -1.16 -3.80 -27.47
C THR A 218 -0.57 -3.04 -28.66
N MET A 219 0.20 -3.75 -29.51
CA MET A 219 0.85 -3.22 -30.69
C MET A 219 0.15 -3.71 -31.94
N HIS A 220 -0.07 -2.78 -32.89
CA HIS A 220 -0.65 -3.07 -34.20
C HIS A 220 0.20 -2.46 -35.31
N ALA A 221 0.12 -3.00 -36.53
CA ALA A 221 0.72 -2.36 -37.68
C ALA A 221 0.12 -0.96 -37.87
N GLY A 222 0.97 0.05 -38.00
CA GLY A 222 0.53 1.42 -38.17
C GLY A 222 -0.07 1.68 -39.58
N ALA A 223 -0.82 2.78 -39.69
CA ALA A 223 -1.44 3.19 -40.96
C ALA A 223 -0.40 3.58 -42.03
N GLU A 224 0.76 4.10 -41.59
CA GLU A 224 1.87 4.45 -42.47
C GLU A 224 2.90 3.30 -42.50
N PRO A 225 3.49 2.97 -43.67
CA PRO A 225 4.54 1.95 -43.74
C PRO A 225 5.71 2.29 -42.83
N GLY A 226 6.19 1.28 -42.06
CA GLY A 226 7.28 1.47 -41.09
C GLY A 226 6.85 2.14 -39.78
N THR A 227 5.54 2.20 -39.49
CA THR A 227 5.04 2.66 -38.20
C THR A 227 4.33 1.53 -37.45
N THR A 228 4.29 1.66 -36.12
CA THR A 228 3.56 0.79 -35.20
C THR A 228 2.60 1.64 -34.36
N ASP A 229 1.31 1.34 -34.42
CA ASP A 229 0.28 1.96 -33.59
C ASP A 229 0.13 1.21 -32.28
N TYR A 230 -0.10 1.96 -31.20
CA TYR A 230 -0.24 1.43 -29.83
C TYR A 230 -1.63 1.72 -29.29
N VAL A 231 -2.25 0.73 -28.66
CA VAL A 231 -3.49 0.89 -27.91
C VAL A 231 -3.21 0.63 -26.44
N ILE A 232 -3.42 1.67 -25.61
CA ILE A 232 -3.32 1.62 -24.17
C ILE A 232 -4.73 1.47 -23.61
N SER A 233 -5.06 0.30 -23.07
CA SER A 233 -6.34 0.02 -22.41
C SER A 233 -6.20 0.22 -20.92
N ALA A 234 -7.00 1.11 -20.34
CA ALA A 234 -7.05 1.37 -18.91
C ALA A 234 -8.22 0.63 -18.26
N TYR A 235 -7.96 0.02 -17.12
CA TYR A 235 -8.95 -0.65 -16.27
C TYR A 235 -9.01 0.10 -14.94
N GLU A 236 -10.04 0.90 -14.75
CA GLU A 236 -10.20 1.73 -13.57
C GLU A 236 -11.05 1.05 -12.51
N PRO A 237 -10.66 1.13 -11.22
CA PRO A 237 -11.55 0.76 -10.13
C PRO A 237 -12.66 1.81 -9.98
N GLN A 238 -13.70 1.47 -9.23
CA GLN A 238 -14.77 2.40 -8.87
C GLN A 238 -14.18 3.71 -8.34
N LYS A 239 -14.61 4.85 -8.89
CA LYS A 239 -14.07 6.17 -8.53
C LYS A 239 -14.43 6.58 -7.10
N ASN A 240 -15.69 6.42 -6.72
CA ASN A 240 -16.22 6.84 -5.44
C ASN A 240 -16.56 5.65 -4.56
N TYR A 241 -16.17 5.70 -3.30
CA TYR A 241 -16.52 4.73 -2.27
C TYR A 241 -17.15 5.44 -1.09
N ILE A 242 -18.23 4.87 -0.59
CA ILE A 242 -18.83 5.23 0.69
C ILE A 242 -18.72 4.01 1.60
N ASN A 243 -18.20 4.22 2.79
CA ASN A 243 -18.13 3.22 3.83
C ASN A 243 -18.83 3.77 5.07
N VAL A 244 -19.81 3.06 5.59
CA VAL A 244 -20.51 3.40 6.82
C VAL A 244 -20.26 2.33 7.85
N TYR A 245 -20.06 2.72 9.12
CA TYR A 245 -19.84 1.77 10.18
C TYR A 245 -20.56 2.17 11.47
N ILE A 246 -20.84 1.16 12.27
CA ILE A 246 -21.31 1.26 13.64
C ILE A 246 -20.49 0.26 14.46
N ASP A 247 -19.93 0.71 15.58
CA ASP A 247 -19.20 -0.12 16.53
C ASP A 247 -19.40 0.37 17.97
N ASN A 248 -18.95 -0.42 18.93
CA ASN A 248 -18.91 -0.03 20.34
C ASN A 248 -17.46 0.13 20.85
N ALA A 249 -16.57 0.68 20.03
CA ALA A 249 -15.21 0.99 20.41
C ALA A 249 -15.04 2.47 20.83
N GLY A 250 -16.07 3.08 21.38
CA GLY A 250 -16.03 4.36 22.07
C GLY A 250 -15.66 4.21 23.54
N SER A 251 -15.49 5.35 24.24
CA SER A 251 -15.34 5.41 25.68
C SER A 251 -16.70 5.35 26.36
N GLU A 252 -16.81 4.67 27.48
CA GLU A 252 -18.03 4.66 28.29
C GLU A 252 -18.44 6.07 28.72
N SER A 253 -17.48 6.89 29.11
CA SER A 253 -17.72 8.25 29.60
C SER A 253 -18.09 9.29 28.52
N SER A 254 -17.80 9.02 27.23
CA SER A 254 -18.13 9.93 26.12
C SER A 254 -18.92 9.26 24.99
N GLY A 255 -19.50 8.10 25.27
CA GLY A 255 -20.34 7.31 24.39
C GLY A 255 -19.62 6.12 23.78
N GLU A 256 -19.97 4.94 24.26
CA GLU A 256 -19.44 3.64 23.82
C GLU A 256 -19.75 3.35 22.35
N TRP A 257 -20.99 3.65 21.93
CA TRP A 257 -21.43 3.39 20.56
C TRP A 257 -21.02 4.53 19.63
N ARG A 258 -20.34 4.15 18.54
CA ARG A 258 -19.89 5.08 17.51
C ARG A 258 -20.55 4.77 16.18
N GLU A 259 -20.91 5.80 15.45
CA GLU A 259 -21.32 5.72 14.05
C GLU A 259 -20.42 6.60 13.19
N GLY A 260 -20.03 6.10 12.04
CA GLY A 260 -19.11 6.83 11.18
C GLY A 260 -19.33 6.58 9.69
N LEU A 261 -18.80 7.51 8.92
CA LEU A 261 -18.83 7.53 7.48
C LEU A 261 -17.45 7.84 6.93
N PHE A 262 -17.03 7.10 5.90
CA PHE A 262 -15.91 7.46 5.02
C PHE A 262 -16.43 7.65 3.60
N TRP A 263 -15.97 8.70 2.96
CA TRP A 263 -16.12 8.91 1.54
C TRP A 263 -14.75 9.07 0.89
N THR A 264 -14.52 8.39 -0.23
CA THR A 264 -13.27 8.49 -0.97
C THR A 264 -13.56 8.71 -2.44
N ASP A 265 -12.98 9.77 -3.03
CA ASP A 265 -12.84 9.97 -4.47
C ASP A 265 -11.41 9.64 -4.88
N ARG A 266 -11.22 8.75 -5.85
CA ARG A 266 -9.91 8.24 -6.29
C ARG A 266 -9.27 9.02 -7.42
N SER A 267 -9.96 9.99 -7.97
CA SER A 267 -9.46 10.78 -9.09
C SER A 267 -10.21 12.12 -9.18
N LEU A 268 -10.01 12.97 -8.17
CA LEU A 268 -10.75 14.22 -8.02
C LEU A 268 -10.49 15.16 -9.23
N THR A 269 -9.22 15.26 -9.68
CA THR A 269 -8.82 16.11 -10.80
C THR A 269 -8.52 15.34 -12.10
N GLY A 270 -8.64 14.02 -12.08
CA GLY A 270 -8.25 13.16 -13.20
C GLY A 270 -6.78 12.74 -13.20
N SER A 271 -6.03 13.04 -12.15
CA SER A 271 -4.60 12.74 -12.03
C SER A 271 -4.33 11.61 -11.02
N ARG A 272 -5.33 10.77 -10.74
CA ARG A 272 -5.31 9.71 -9.70
C ARG A 272 -4.94 10.26 -8.31
N ASP A 273 -5.28 11.52 -8.11
CA ASP A 273 -5.30 12.18 -6.82
C ASP A 273 -6.50 11.69 -6.00
N MET A 274 -6.30 11.45 -4.73
CA MET A 274 -7.31 10.84 -3.88
C MET A 274 -7.70 11.77 -2.73
N LEU A 275 -8.99 12.03 -2.60
CA LEU A 275 -9.56 12.70 -1.43
C LEU A 275 -10.35 11.68 -0.61
N THR A 276 -9.98 11.54 0.66
CA THR A 276 -10.75 10.76 1.65
C THR A 276 -11.24 11.70 2.74
N MET A 277 -12.51 11.65 3.04
CA MET A 277 -13.13 12.37 4.15
C MET A 277 -13.79 11.38 5.09
N SER A 278 -13.70 11.61 6.39
CA SER A 278 -14.38 10.81 7.40
C SER A 278 -15.07 11.69 8.43
N GLY A 279 -16.21 11.24 8.90
CA GLY A 279 -16.91 11.78 10.04
C GLY A 279 -17.32 10.66 10.99
N MET A 280 -17.19 10.88 12.28
CA MET A 280 -17.59 9.92 13.33
C MET A 280 -18.26 10.72 14.47
N ARG A 281 -19.25 10.09 15.10
CA ARG A 281 -19.86 10.60 16.32
C ARG A 281 -20.22 9.48 17.29
N SER A 282 -20.22 9.83 18.57
CA SER A 282 -20.88 9.13 19.68
C SER A 282 -21.71 10.14 20.48
N ASP A 283 -22.17 9.78 21.67
CA ASP A 283 -22.94 10.68 22.52
C ASP A 283 -22.14 11.94 22.89
N GLY A 284 -20.89 11.80 23.30
CA GLY A 284 -20.02 12.91 23.70
C GLY A 284 -18.87 13.20 22.73
N THR A 285 -18.64 12.38 21.68
CA THR A 285 -17.51 12.57 20.77
C THR A 285 -17.98 12.91 19.37
N LYS A 286 -17.30 13.88 18.72
CA LYS A 286 -17.46 14.18 17.28
C LYS A 286 -16.08 14.35 16.65
N SER A 287 -15.87 13.72 15.51
CA SER A 287 -14.58 13.71 14.80
C SER A 287 -14.79 13.91 13.31
N PHE A 288 -13.94 14.71 12.71
CA PHE A 288 -13.87 14.87 11.26
C PHE A 288 -12.41 14.81 10.81
N SER A 289 -12.16 14.15 9.69
CA SER A 289 -10.84 14.14 9.06
C SER A 289 -10.96 14.20 7.55
N ALA A 290 -10.00 14.87 6.92
CA ALA A 290 -9.84 14.94 5.47
C ALA A 290 -8.38 14.66 5.12
N MET A 291 -8.16 13.82 4.12
CA MET A 291 -6.83 13.52 3.57
C MET A 291 -6.87 13.63 2.05
N TYR A 292 -6.01 14.47 1.52
CA TYR A 292 -5.83 14.60 0.07
C TYR A 292 -4.43 14.14 -0.31
N THR A 293 -4.33 13.24 -1.30
CA THR A 293 -3.06 12.69 -1.77
C THR A 293 -2.95 12.89 -3.28
N VAL A 294 -1.85 13.45 -3.75
CA VAL A 294 -1.60 13.68 -5.17
C VAL A 294 -0.30 13.00 -5.61
N PRO A 295 -0.30 12.22 -6.71
CA PRO A 295 0.91 11.67 -7.29
C PRO A 295 1.79 12.78 -7.87
N VAL A 296 3.10 12.74 -7.56
CA VAL A 296 4.10 13.70 -8.03
C VAL A 296 5.14 12.98 -8.90
N GLY A 297 5.38 13.48 -10.11
CA GLY A 297 6.34 12.87 -11.03
C GLY A 297 5.90 11.50 -11.59
N ARG A 298 6.88 10.67 -11.98
CA ARG A 298 6.65 9.35 -12.61
C ARG A 298 7.02 8.18 -11.71
N SER A 299 7.73 8.42 -10.61
CA SER A 299 8.26 7.39 -9.69
C SER A 299 7.23 6.81 -8.73
N GLY A 300 5.96 7.28 -8.79
CA GLY A 300 4.92 6.90 -7.85
C GLY A 300 4.97 7.65 -6.52
N THR A 301 5.84 8.66 -6.39
CA THR A 301 5.85 9.57 -5.23
C THR A 301 4.49 10.22 -5.04
N LYS A 302 4.01 10.29 -3.80
CA LYS A 302 2.73 10.94 -3.44
C LYS A 302 2.98 12.00 -2.38
N LEU A 303 2.41 13.18 -2.59
CA LEU A 303 2.31 14.23 -1.58
C LEU A 303 0.93 14.12 -0.93
N GLY A 304 0.87 14.09 0.40
CA GLY A 304 -0.34 14.04 1.19
C GLY A 304 -0.53 15.30 2.01
N LEU A 305 -1.77 15.75 2.15
CA LEU A 305 -2.21 16.79 3.08
C LEU A 305 -3.30 16.21 3.96
N THR A 306 -3.20 16.40 5.26
CA THR A 306 -4.20 15.93 6.23
C THR A 306 -4.69 17.07 7.09
N TYR A 307 -5.98 17.07 7.38
CA TYR A 307 -6.62 17.87 8.40
C TYR A 307 -7.51 16.97 9.23
N SER A 308 -7.46 17.13 10.54
CA SER A 308 -8.35 16.40 11.47
C SER A 308 -8.77 17.31 12.61
N THR A 309 -9.99 17.14 13.06
CA THR A 309 -10.53 17.83 14.24
C THR A 309 -11.37 16.86 15.05
N ASN A 310 -11.37 17.05 16.35
CA ASN A 310 -12.14 16.25 17.29
C ASN A 310 -12.67 17.13 18.45
N SER A 311 -13.84 16.80 18.96
CA SER A 311 -14.37 17.33 20.20
C SER A 311 -14.86 16.19 21.08
N VAL A 312 -14.57 16.26 22.37
CA VAL A 312 -14.97 15.31 23.39
C VAL A 312 -15.70 16.05 24.50
N HIS A 313 -16.78 15.47 24.98
CA HIS A 313 -17.53 15.92 26.14
C HIS A 313 -17.84 14.68 27.00
N ILE A 314 -17.46 14.68 28.25
CA ILE A 314 -17.83 13.64 29.18
C ILE A 314 -19.32 13.80 29.51
N THR A 315 -20.10 12.74 29.22
CA THR A 315 -21.56 12.71 29.31
C THR A 315 -22.08 11.64 30.26
N ASP A 316 -21.19 10.82 30.84
CA ASP A 316 -21.54 9.74 31.75
C ASP A 316 -20.38 9.42 32.70
N GLY A 317 -20.70 8.77 33.84
CA GLY A 317 -19.74 8.33 34.86
C GLY A 317 -19.43 9.39 35.92
N GLU A 318 -18.48 9.07 36.79
CA GLU A 318 -18.11 9.87 37.96
C GLU A 318 -17.61 11.30 37.60
N LEU A 319 -17.15 11.51 36.38
CA LEU A 319 -16.61 12.79 35.91
C LEU A 319 -17.63 13.67 35.18
N GLU A 320 -18.90 13.23 35.02
CA GLU A 320 -19.93 13.97 34.30
C GLU A 320 -20.17 15.37 34.90
N ASP A 321 -20.28 15.46 36.24
CA ASP A 321 -20.53 16.71 36.96
C ASP A 321 -19.39 17.74 36.77
N LEU A 322 -18.22 17.31 36.36
CA LEU A 322 -17.05 18.15 36.13
C LEU A 322 -17.10 18.90 34.79
N ASN A 323 -18.11 18.61 33.94
CA ASN A 323 -18.35 19.25 32.63
C ASN A 323 -17.07 19.35 31.78
N ILE A 324 -16.33 18.25 31.71
CA ILE A 324 -15.07 18.20 30.97
C ILE A 324 -15.36 18.23 29.47
N LYS A 325 -14.74 19.17 28.77
CA LYS A 325 -14.84 19.34 27.32
C LYS A 325 -13.46 19.48 26.71
N GLY A 326 -13.22 18.71 25.69
CA GLY A 326 -11.96 18.74 24.96
C GLY A 326 -12.15 19.06 23.49
N HIS A 327 -11.16 19.69 22.91
CA HIS A 327 -11.10 19.97 21.48
C HIS A 327 -9.67 19.78 20.96
N SER A 328 -9.51 19.13 19.80
CA SER A 328 -8.20 19.00 19.17
C SER A 328 -8.28 19.23 17.68
N ASN A 329 -7.24 19.86 17.15
CA ASN A 329 -7.02 20.05 15.72
C ASN A 329 -5.64 19.55 15.33
N ALA A 330 -5.53 18.89 14.16
CA ALA A 330 -4.24 18.51 13.62
C ALA A 330 -4.15 18.76 12.13
N TYR A 331 -2.96 19.12 11.69
CA TYR A 331 -2.57 19.33 10.30
C TYR A 331 -1.35 18.46 10.00
N GLY A 332 -1.27 17.94 8.79
CA GLY A 332 -0.13 17.13 8.39
C GLY A 332 0.21 17.29 6.93
N VAL A 333 1.50 17.15 6.64
CA VAL A 333 2.04 17.04 5.28
C VAL A 333 2.86 15.78 5.23
N SER A 334 2.65 14.94 4.22
CA SER A 334 3.34 13.67 4.05
C SER A 334 3.93 13.53 2.66
N LEU A 335 5.10 12.90 2.57
CA LEU A 335 5.72 12.46 1.33
C LEU A 335 5.87 10.95 1.40
N ILE A 336 5.26 10.24 0.45
CA ILE A 336 5.32 8.78 0.36
C ILE A 336 6.07 8.42 -0.92
N GLN A 337 7.16 7.66 -0.79
CA GLN A 337 7.99 7.23 -1.90
C GLN A 337 8.03 5.70 -1.96
N PRO A 338 7.40 5.06 -2.96
CA PRO A 338 7.67 3.66 -3.26
C PRO A 338 9.14 3.45 -3.63
N LEU A 339 9.80 2.50 -2.96
CA LEU A 339 11.21 2.16 -3.20
C LEU A 339 11.35 0.92 -4.08
N VAL A 340 10.67 -0.15 -3.70
CA VAL A 340 10.60 -1.40 -4.46
C VAL A 340 9.14 -1.80 -4.56
N VAL A 341 8.68 -2.08 -5.77
CA VAL A 341 7.34 -2.62 -6.02
C VAL A 341 7.45 -3.74 -7.04
N THR A 342 7.21 -4.96 -6.56
CA THR A 342 7.16 -6.18 -7.36
C THR A 342 5.87 -6.94 -7.04
N GLU A 343 5.62 -8.05 -7.72
CA GLU A 343 4.45 -8.91 -7.44
C GLU A 343 4.38 -9.38 -5.98
N ASN A 344 5.56 -9.60 -5.36
CA ASN A 344 5.66 -10.22 -4.04
C ASN A 344 6.13 -9.27 -2.93
N LEU A 345 6.61 -8.08 -3.30
CA LEU A 345 7.21 -7.15 -2.34
C LEU A 345 6.87 -5.72 -2.70
N ARG A 346 6.38 -4.98 -1.70
CA ARG A 346 6.23 -3.54 -1.74
C ARG A 346 6.98 -2.92 -0.56
N THR A 347 7.84 -1.96 -0.83
CA THR A 347 8.49 -1.15 0.19
C THR A 347 8.29 0.32 -0.09
N GLU A 348 8.04 1.09 0.96
CA GLU A 348 7.83 2.54 0.86
C GLU A 348 8.60 3.26 1.97
N ALA A 349 9.16 4.42 1.66
CA ALA A 349 9.64 5.38 2.62
C ALA A 349 8.60 6.50 2.80
N THR A 350 8.45 7.01 4.01
CA THR A 350 7.57 8.14 4.32
C THR A 350 8.33 9.21 5.10
N LEU A 351 7.98 10.47 4.83
CA LEU A 351 8.40 11.61 5.63
C LEU A 351 7.16 12.43 5.93
N ASP A 352 6.89 12.66 7.20
CA ASP A 352 5.69 13.35 7.65
C ASP A 352 6.07 14.52 8.55
N TYR A 353 5.40 15.65 8.36
CA TYR A 353 5.33 16.76 9.31
C TYR A 353 3.93 16.81 9.90
N GLY A 354 3.81 16.95 11.20
CA GLY A 354 2.57 17.05 11.93
C GLY A 354 2.58 18.24 12.88
N TYR A 355 1.44 18.91 12.97
CA TYR A 355 1.10 19.89 13.97
C TYR A 355 -0.22 19.47 14.62
N GLN A 356 -0.28 19.42 15.93
CA GLN A 356 -1.48 19.10 16.70
C GLN A 356 -1.58 20.05 17.89
N ASN A 357 -2.78 20.61 18.12
CA ASN A 357 -3.11 21.33 19.32
C ASN A 357 -4.32 20.65 19.98
N SER A 358 -4.26 20.47 21.29
CA SER A 358 -5.28 19.80 22.10
C SER A 358 -5.58 20.65 23.33
N GLN A 359 -6.85 20.99 23.53
CA GLN A 359 -7.33 21.83 24.60
C GLN A 359 -8.38 21.08 25.42
N THR A 360 -8.33 21.20 26.74
CA THR A 360 -9.32 20.61 27.64
C THR A 360 -9.76 21.65 28.67
N ASP A 361 -11.06 21.87 28.76
CA ASP A 361 -11.71 22.70 29.75
C ASP A 361 -12.29 21.82 30.86
N PHE A 362 -12.11 22.26 32.10
CA PHE A 362 -12.59 21.62 33.30
C PHE A 362 -13.44 22.61 34.08
N LEU A 363 -14.73 22.32 34.30
CA LEU A 363 -15.70 23.29 34.92
C LEU A 363 -15.72 24.65 34.23
N GLY A 364 -15.44 24.70 32.92
CA GLY A 364 -15.34 25.93 32.14
C GLY A 364 -14.03 26.71 32.34
N ILE A 365 -13.06 26.17 33.06
CA ILE A 365 -11.69 26.70 33.18
C ILE A 365 -10.80 25.98 32.18
N HIS A 366 -10.03 26.74 31.43
CA HIS A 366 -9.03 26.21 30.51
C HIS A 366 -7.90 25.56 31.31
N TRP A 367 -7.78 24.21 31.23
CA TRP A 367 -6.90 23.42 32.08
C TRP A 367 -5.71 22.83 31.32
N VAL A 368 -5.91 22.39 30.08
CA VAL A 368 -4.87 21.84 29.22
C VAL A 368 -4.88 22.60 27.90
N ASP A 369 -3.70 22.94 27.40
CA ASP A 369 -3.46 23.46 26.04
C ASP A 369 -2.11 22.95 25.55
N ASP A 370 -2.13 21.75 24.99
CA ASP A 370 -0.94 21.08 24.52
C ASP A 370 -0.76 21.27 23.01
N THR A 371 0.42 21.68 22.61
CA THR A 371 0.80 21.79 21.20
C THR A 371 1.94 20.85 20.90
N VAL A 372 1.79 19.99 19.89
CA VAL A 372 2.83 19.08 19.40
C VAL A 372 3.20 19.40 17.97
N LYS A 373 4.47 19.63 17.70
CA LYS A 373 5.07 19.74 16.38
C LYS A 373 5.99 18.54 16.17
N SER A 374 5.82 17.79 15.09
CA SER A 374 6.58 16.55 14.92
C SER A 374 7.03 16.31 13.50
N TYR A 375 8.19 15.65 13.37
CA TYR A 375 8.73 15.10 12.12
C TYR A 375 8.85 13.59 12.27
N THR A 376 8.28 12.84 11.33
CA THR A 376 8.33 11.38 11.35
C THR A 376 8.99 10.87 10.08
N ALA A 377 10.01 10.03 10.23
CA ALA A 377 10.58 9.23 9.13
C ALA A 377 10.10 7.79 9.27
N GLY A 378 9.52 7.25 8.21
CA GLY A 378 8.94 5.91 8.21
C GLY A 378 9.46 5.04 7.06
N PHE A 379 9.44 3.74 7.30
CA PHE A 379 9.68 2.70 6.31
C PHE A 379 8.65 1.60 6.48
N SER A 380 7.98 1.22 5.40
CA SER A 380 7.03 0.10 5.41
C SER A 380 7.44 -0.97 4.41
N MET A 381 7.10 -2.21 4.73
CA MET A 381 7.30 -3.36 3.87
C MET A 381 6.06 -4.26 3.90
N THR A 382 5.55 -4.59 2.72
CA THR A 382 4.52 -5.60 2.54
C THR A 382 5.06 -6.73 1.69
N ASN A 383 5.03 -7.95 2.20
CA ASN A 383 5.42 -9.15 1.48
C ASN A 383 4.18 -10.00 1.21
N TYR A 384 3.94 -10.28 -0.08
CA TYR A 384 2.81 -11.05 -0.58
C TYR A 384 3.27 -12.47 -0.90
N GLY A 385 3.06 -13.41 0.02
CA GLY A 385 3.20 -14.83 -0.28
C GLY A 385 1.91 -15.40 -0.89
N THR A 386 1.99 -16.60 -1.46
CA THR A 386 0.85 -17.27 -2.11
C THR A 386 -0.35 -17.51 -1.18
N SER A 387 -0.11 -17.77 0.09
CA SER A 387 -1.15 -17.94 1.13
C SER A 387 -0.88 -17.14 2.38
N SER A 388 0.09 -16.24 2.34
CA SER A 388 0.50 -15.44 3.49
C SER A 388 0.67 -13.98 3.12
N LEU A 389 0.62 -13.13 4.13
CA LEU A 389 0.88 -11.71 4.04
C LEU A 389 1.70 -11.31 5.27
N ILE A 390 2.72 -10.51 5.05
CA ILE A 390 3.45 -9.83 6.12
C ILE A 390 3.44 -8.35 5.79
N TYR A 391 2.97 -7.55 6.72
CA TYR A 391 3.10 -6.10 6.70
C TYR A 391 3.89 -5.67 7.92
N GLN A 392 4.79 -4.71 7.74
CA GLN A 392 5.49 -4.06 8.83
C GLN A 392 5.78 -2.60 8.48
N LYS A 393 5.66 -1.74 9.49
CA LYS A 393 5.96 -0.32 9.39
C LYS A 393 6.81 0.09 10.57
N HIS A 394 7.90 0.77 10.30
CA HIS A 394 8.85 1.29 11.27
C HIS A 394 8.85 2.81 11.15
N ASN A 395 8.71 3.51 12.25
CA ASN A 395 8.70 4.97 12.27
C ASN A 395 9.60 5.48 13.40
N ILE A 396 10.32 6.54 13.13
CA ILE A 396 11.01 7.35 14.13
C ILE A 396 10.41 8.73 14.07
N ARG A 397 9.93 9.22 15.23
CA ARG A 397 9.36 10.56 15.37
C ARG A 397 10.22 11.39 16.29
N PHE A 398 10.49 12.60 15.85
CA PHE A 398 11.08 13.68 16.63
C PHE A 398 10.02 14.75 16.80
N GLY A 399 9.77 15.16 18.02
CA GLY A 399 8.72 16.14 18.32
C GLY A 399 9.16 17.14 19.36
N ASP A 400 8.41 18.23 19.39
CA ASP A 400 8.46 19.30 20.37
C ASP A 400 7.04 19.46 20.91
N GLY A 401 6.86 19.22 22.21
CA GLY A 401 5.61 19.34 22.95
C GLY A 401 5.65 20.58 23.82
N GLU A 402 4.63 21.43 23.73
CA GLU A 402 4.47 22.65 24.52
C GLU A 402 3.16 22.56 25.32
N THR A 403 3.24 22.75 26.62
CA THR A 403 2.09 22.73 27.54
C THR A 403 1.50 24.13 27.75
N ILE A 404 0.35 24.22 28.44
CA ILE A 404 -0.35 25.46 28.76
C ILE A 404 0.54 26.45 29.51
N ASP A 405 1.48 25.98 30.34
CA ASP A 405 2.40 26.82 31.11
C ASP A 405 3.58 27.34 30.28
N GLY A 406 3.63 26.95 29.00
CA GLY A 406 4.70 27.32 28.07
C GLY A 406 5.99 26.52 28.29
N GLU A 407 5.94 25.45 29.07
CA GLU A 407 7.05 24.50 29.15
C GLU A 407 7.09 23.70 27.85
N SER A 408 8.27 23.56 27.28
CA SER A 408 8.47 22.86 26.02
C SER A 408 9.56 21.79 26.19
N ASP A 409 9.22 20.55 25.83
CA ASP A 409 10.13 19.42 25.86
C ASP A 409 10.19 18.73 24.50
N ASN A 410 11.42 18.48 24.04
CA ASN A 410 11.66 17.67 22.87
C ASN A 410 11.54 16.19 23.23
N PHE A 411 10.93 15.43 22.36
CA PHE A 411 10.85 13.98 22.51
C PHE A 411 11.24 13.23 21.26
N THR A 412 11.69 12.00 21.46
CA THR A 412 11.99 11.05 20.41
C THR A 412 11.28 9.75 20.69
N LYS A 413 10.59 9.19 19.70
CA LYS A 413 10.00 7.86 19.83
C LYS A 413 10.14 7.03 18.56
N TYR A 414 10.37 5.76 18.75
CA TYR A 414 10.26 4.74 17.71
C TYR A 414 8.96 3.99 17.90
N PHE A 415 8.20 3.78 16.82
CA PHE A 415 7.01 2.95 16.86
C PHE A 415 6.94 2.00 15.68
N PHE A 416 6.45 0.80 15.97
CA PHE A 416 6.37 -0.33 15.07
C PHE A 416 4.94 -0.82 14.97
N ASN A 417 4.50 -1.12 13.74
CA ASN A 417 3.25 -1.81 13.47
C ASN A 417 3.53 -3.01 12.59
N GLY A 418 3.16 -4.18 13.05
CA GLY A 418 3.38 -5.44 12.34
C GLY A 418 2.13 -6.30 12.28
N PHE A 419 1.88 -6.85 11.11
CA PHE A 419 0.77 -7.77 10.88
C PHE A 419 1.24 -8.94 10.01
N TRP A 420 0.89 -10.14 10.43
CA TRP A 420 1.11 -11.36 9.69
C TRP A 420 -0.18 -12.18 9.60
N GLN A 421 -0.44 -12.73 8.42
CA GLN A 421 -1.60 -13.57 8.16
C GLN A 421 -1.20 -14.77 7.30
N LYS A 422 -1.73 -15.94 7.63
CA LYS A 422 -1.60 -17.15 6.83
C LYS A 422 -2.94 -17.84 6.67
N MET A 423 -3.31 -18.12 5.41
CA MET A 423 -4.48 -18.89 5.04
C MET A 423 -4.08 -20.33 4.72
N TYR A 424 -4.85 -21.28 5.20
CA TYR A 424 -4.70 -22.71 4.94
C TYR A 424 -5.72 -23.20 3.90
N ASN A 425 -5.47 -24.36 3.29
CA ASN A 425 -6.24 -24.88 2.16
C ASN A 425 -7.74 -25.02 2.44
N ALA A 426 -8.14 -25.37 3.66
CA ALA A 426 -9.55 -25.47 4.04
C ALA A 426 -10.21 -24.12 4.37
N GLY A 427 -9.44 -23.02 4.30
CA GLY A 427 -9.92 -21.67 4.58
C GLY A 427 -9.74 -21.21 6.03
N GLN A 428 -9.09 -22.04 6.87
CA GLN A 428 -8.67 -21.56 8.18
C GLN A 428 -7.62 -20.47 8.01
N MET A 429 -7.58 -19.54 8.95
CA MET A 429 -6.62 -18.45 8.93
C MET A 429 -6.00 -18.28 10.30
N LEU A 430 -4.68 -18.13 10.34
CA LEU A 430 -3.93 -17.72 11.51
C LEU A 430 -3.40 -16.32 11.24
N SER A 431 -3.65 -15.39 12.15
CA SER A 431 -3.14 -14.03 12.09
C SER A 431 -2.45 -13.65 13.39
N ALA A 432 -1.41 -12.83 13.26
CA ALA A 432 -0.69 -12.27 14.40
C ALA A 432 -0.48 -10.77 14.14
N ARG A 433 -0.60 -9.97 15.17
CA ARG A 433 -0.35 -8.54 15.17
C ARG A 433 0.61 -8.20 16.30
N LEU A 434 1.46 -7.22 16.05
CA LEU A 434 2.35 -6.63 17.05
C LEU A 434 2.45 -5.13 16.78
N ASP A 435 2.05 -4.34 17.76
CA ASP A 435 2.25 -2.92 17.81
C ASP A 435 3.18 -2.61 18.99
N ALA A 436 4.13 -1.69 18.83
CA ALA A 436 5.08 -1.34 19.86
C ALA A 436 5.51 0.12 19.74
N GLN A 437 5.77 0.75 20.86
CA GLN A 437 6.39 2.06 20.97
C GLN A 437 7.53 1.99 22.00
N TRP A 438 8.60 2.69 21.69
CA TRP A 438 9.70 2.92 22.61
C TRP A 438 10.12 4.38 22.55
N SER A 439 10.22 5.00 23.71
CA SER A 439 10.78 6.34 23.90
C SER A 439 11.90 6.29 24.93
N PRO A 440 13.02 6.97 24.70
CA PRO A 440 14.03 7.20 25.74
C PRO A 440 13.64 8.36 26.67
N ASP A 441 12.61 9.13 26.31
CA ASP A 441 12.17 10.32 27.04
C ASP A 441 11.00 9.92 27.96
N ASP A 442 10.99 10.50 29.17
CA ASP A 442 9.99 10.28 30.20
C ASP A 442 8.88 11.35 30.07
N TYR A 443 7.67 11.01 30.54
CA TYR A 443 6.51 11.93 30.58
C TYR A 443 6.08 12.51 29.23
N LEU A 444 5.94 11.65 28.21
CA LEU A 444 5.34 12.09 26.96
C LEU A 444 3.94 12.68 27.18
N LEU A 445 3.61 13.74 26.44
CA LEU A 445 2.24 14.25 26.40
C LEU A 445 1.26 13.13 26.07
N SER A 446 0.06 13.14 26.62
CA SER A 446 -0.92 12.05 26.49
C SER A 446 -1.16 11.64 25.04
N ALA A 447 -1.23 12.60 24.11
CA ALA A 447 -1.37 12.32 22.69
C ALA A 447 -0.15 11.58 22.06
N GLU A 448 0.97 11.47 22.74
CA GLU A 448 2.18 10.81 22.24
C GLU A 448 2.52 9.52 23.00
N GLN A 449 1.76 9.17 24.04
CA GLN A 449 1.92 7.91 24.79
C GLN A 449 1.42 6.70 24.02
N PHE A 450 1.79 5.49 24.47
CA PHE A 450 1.31 4.21 23.96
C PHE A 450 0.27 3.61 24.89
N TYR A 451 -0.81 3.05 24.34
CA TYR A 451 -1.93 2.61 25.14
C TYR A 451 -2.43 1.23 24.75
N ILE A 452 -2.96 0.50 25.74
CA ILE A 452 -3.50 -0.84 25.57
C ILE A 452 -4.88 -0.97 26.22
N GLY A 453 -5.68 -1.89 25.71
CA GLY A 453 -7.08 -2.13 26.07
C GLY A 453 -8.02 -1.82 24.91
N GLY A 454 -9.11 -2.57 24.80
CA GLY A 454 -10.17 -2.37 23.83
C GLY A 454 -10.13 -3.26 22.59
N MET A 455 -11.08 -3.00 21.69
CA MET A 455 -11.35 -3.81 20.49
C MET A 455 -10.13 -4.01 19.61
N TYR A 456 -9.25 -3.02 19.56
CA TYR A 456 -8.13 -2.97 18.62
C TYR A 456 -6.76 -3.25 19.28
N SER A 457 -6.71 -3.60 20.53
CA SER A 457 -5.48 -3.86 21.27
C SER A 457 -5.62 -5.14 22.13
N VAL A 458 -5.93 -5.04 23.41
CA VAL A 458 -6.18 -6.17 24.30
C VAL A 458 -7.67 -6.25 24.60
N ARG A 459 -8.37 -7.16 23.90
CA ARG A 459 -9.82 -7.34 24.01
C ARG A 459 -10.22 -7.89 25.38
N GLY A 460 -11.38 -7.47 25.86
CA GLY A 460 -11.89 -7.79 27.19
C GLY A 460 -11.78 -6.62 28.17
N TYR A 461 -11.05 -5.58 27.81
CA TYR A 461 -10.91 -4.34 28.56
C TYR A 461 -11.57 -3.18 27.81
N GLU A 462 -11.75 -2.07 28.50
CA GLU A 462 -12.16 -0.81 27.89
C GLU A 462 -11.12 -0.29 26.91
N GLU A 463 -11.58 0.58 26.02
CA GLU A 463 -10.71 1.21 25.05
C GLU A 463 -9.67 2.08 25.74
N SER A 464 -8.38 1.82 25.42
CA SER A 464 -7.27 2.61 25.97
C SER A 464 -7.15 2.55 27.48
N PHE A 465 -7.36 1.41 28.08
CA PHE A 465 -7.45 1.20 29.52
C PHE A 465 -6.16 1.53 30.27
N LEU A 466 -4.99 1.24 29.72
CA LEU A 466 -3.67 1.60 30.27
C LEU A 466 -2.82 2.35 29.25
N GLY A 467 -2.07 3.34 29.72
CA GLY A 467 -1.13 4.14 28.92
C GLY A 467 0.27 4.22 29.52
N GLY A 468 1.26 4.56 28.70
CA GLY A 468 2.65 4.76 29.11
C GLY A 468 3.51 5.33 27.99
N ASP A 469 4.71 5.82 28.30
CA ASP A 469 5.61 6.41 27.32
C ASP A 469 6.14 5.38 26.30
N SER A 470 6.27 4.15 26.75
CA SER A 470 6.69 2.99 25.96
C SER A 470 5.71 1.83 26.17
N GLY A 471 5.65 0.90 25.24
CA GLY A 471 4.80 -0.27 25.40
C GLY A 471 4.74 -1.17 24.18
N TYR A 472 3.98 -2.25 24.29
CA TYR A 472 3.65 -3.12 23.17
C TYR A 472 2.31 -3.81 23.37
N SER A 473 1.67 -4.17 22.25
CA SER A 473 0.46 -4.98 22.19
C SER A 473 0.65 -6.08 21.15
N ALA A 474 0.34 -7.31 21.51
CA ALA A 474 0.42 -8.48 20.65
C ALA A 474 -0.90 -9.23 20.64
N SER A 475 -1.33 -9.67 19.47
CA SER A 475 -2.55 -10.47 19.28
C SER A 475 -2.26 -11.68 18.41
N LEU A 476 -2.82 -12.83 18.78
CA LEU A 476 -2.83 -14.05 17.99
C LEU A 476 -4.27 -14.51 17.83
N GLU A 477 -4.72 -14.67 16.58
CA GLU A 477 -6.09 -15.07 16.26
C GLU A 477 -6.08 -16.25 15.30
N TYR A 478 -6.89 -17.28 15.60
CA TYR A 478 -7.14 -18.41 14.72
C TYR A 478 -8.63 -18.44 14.33
N SER A 479 -8.91 -18.44 13.03
CA SER A 479 -10.27 -18.45 12.50
C SER A 479 -10.55 -19.67 11.63
N VAL A 480 -11.77 -20.17 11.69
CA VAL A 480 -12.26 -21.31 10.90
C VAL A 480 -13.54 -20.91 10.19
N PRO A 481 -13.69 -21.22 8.89
CA PRO A 481 -14.94 -20.95 8.16
C PRO A 481 -16.05 -21.85 8.68
N LEU A 482 -17.26 -21.28 8.84
CA LEU A 482 -18.45 -21.97 9.26
C LEU A 482 -19.32 -22.40 8.08
N ASP A 483 -19.11 -21.81 6.90
CA ASP A 483 -19.87 -22.06 5.69
C ASP A 483 -18.95 -22.44 4.52
N LYS A 484 -19.52 -23.11 3.49
CA LYS A 484 -18.79 -23.52 2.29
C LYS A 484 -18.32 -22.33 1.44
N ALA A 485 -19.06 -21.23 1.48
CA ALA A 485 -18.71 -19.98 0.78
C ALA A 485 -17.58 -19.22 1.48
N LYS A 486 -17.24 -19.61 2.71
CA LYS A 486 -16.22 -18.97 3.57
C LYS A 486 -16.53 -17.50 3.85
N THR A 487 -17.82 -17.17 3.88
CA THR A 487 -18.30 -15.81 4.15
C THR A 487 -18.47 -15.57 5.65
N THR A 488 -18.66 -16.63 6.44
CA THR A 488 -18.77 -16.57 7.90
C THR A 488 -17.71 -17.45 8.54
N SER A 489 -17.04 -16.92 9.55
CA SER A 489 -15.98 -17.62 10.29
C SER A 489 -16.16 -17.44 11.78
N ALA A 490 -15.93 -18.48 12.54
CA ALA A 490 -15.69 -18.37 13.98
C ALA A 490 -14.19 -18.20 14.24
N PHE A 491 -13.84 -17.51 15.31
CA PHE A 491 -12.44 -17.33 15.70
C PHE A 491 -12.27 -17.39 17.21
N CYS A 492 -11.05 -17.69 17.63
CA CYS A 492 -10.58 -17.52 18.99
C CYS A 492 -9.29 -16.69 18.96
N PHE A 493 -9.01 -16.01 20.08
CA PHE A 493 -7.86 -15.14 20.17
C PHE A 493 -7.21 -15.15 21.54
N PHE A 494 -5.97 -14.70 21.57
CA PHE A 494 -5.22 -14.36 22.76
C PHE A 494 -4.50 -13.04 22.50
N ASP A 495 -4.74 -12.05 23.37
CA ASP A 495 -4.15 -10.74 23.33
C ASP A 495 -3.31 -10.50 24.58
N TYR A 496 -2.20 -9.80 24.43
CA TYR A 496 -1.30 -9.45 25.51
C TYR A 496 -0.68 -8.08 25.24
N GLY A 497 -0.59 -7.23 26.26
CA GLY A 497 0.04 -5.94 26.16
C GLY A 497 0.64 -5.46 27.46
N ALA A 498 1.63 -4.60 27.37
CA ALA A 498 2.27 -3.94 28.50
C ALA A 498 2.68 -2.52 28.12
N VAL A 499 2.60 -1.62 29.08
CA VAL A 499 3.05 -0.22 28.98
C VAL A 499 4.11 0.05 30.04
N TYR A 500 4.99 1.01 29.78
CA TYR A 500 6.14 1.34 30.60
C TYR A 500 6.44 2.83 30.53
N GLY A 501 7.27 3.32 31.45
CA GLY A 501 7.69 4.71 31.57
C GLY A 501 7.11 5.35 32.83
N ASP A 502 7.55 6.55 33.14
CA ASP A 502 7.16 7.26 34.38
C ASP A 502 5.69 7.71 34.37
N SER A 503 5.07 7.71 33.18
CA SER A 503 3.63 7.93 33.01
C SER A 503 2.78 6.67 33.23
N ALA A 504 3.38 5.46 33.33
CA ALA A 504 2.66 4.22 33.55
C ALA A 504 2.37 3.96 35.03
N PHE A 505 1.26 3.26 35.31
CA PHE A 505 0.93 2.79 36.66
C PHE A 505 1.71 1.56 37.08
N ASP A 506 1.64 1.20 38.37
CA ASP A 506 2.29 0.01 38.92
C ASP A 506 1.82 -1.28 38.22
N ASP A 507 0.50 -1.46 38.02
CA ASP A 507 -0.07 -2.52 37.21
C ASP A 507 -0.16 -2.08 35.75
N HIS A 508 0.80 -2.52 34.96
CA HIS A 508 1.05 -2.04 33.59
C HIS A 508 0.88 -3.11 32.51
N VAL A 509 0.27 -4.24 32.84
CA VAL A 509 0.11 -5.39 31.93
C VAL A 509 -1.37 -5.75 31.80
N LEU A 510 -1.81 -6.01 30.57
CA LEU A 510 -3.11 -6.59 30.25
C LEU A 510 -2.95 -7.90 29.49
N ALA A 511 -3.84 -8.85 29.77
CA ALA A 511 -3.99 -10.07 28.99
C ALA A 511 -5.47 -10.40 28.81
N GLY A 512 -5.87 -10.76 27.59
CA GLY A 512 -7.24 -11.08 27.26
C GLY A 512 -7.34 -12.27 26.32
N THR A 513 -8.45 -12.99 26.39
CA THR A 513 -8.77 -14.09 25.48
C THR A 513 -10.24 -14.07 25.14
N GLY A 514 -10.65 -14.82 24.14
CA GLY A 514 -12.05 -14.89 23.80
C GLY A 514 -12.34 -15.59 22.49
N VAL A 515 -13.59 -15.46 22.08
CA VAL A 515 -14.12 -16.05 20.86
C VAL A 515 -15.02 -15.04 20.14
N GLY A 516 -15.20 -15.25 18.85
CA GLY A 516 -16.11 -14.40 18.09
C GLY A 516 -16.53 -15.01 16.77
N ILE A 517 -17.43 -14.30 16.12
CA ILE A 517 -17.91 -14.61 14.78
C ILE A 517 -17.73 -13.37 13.92
N LYS A 518 -17.20 -13.55 12.71
CA LYS A 518 -17.13 -12.52 11.68
C LYS A 518 -17.78 -13.00 10.40
N SER A 519 -18.51 -12.12 9.74
CA SER A 519 -19.22 -12.44 8.50
C SER A 519 -19.10 -11.32 7.48
N THR A 520 -19.01 -11.71 6.20
CA THR A 520 -19.06 -10.78 5.07
C THR A 520 -20.26 -11.14 4.20
N ILE A 521 -21.24 -10.24 4.11
CA ILE A 521 -22.48 -10.42 3.37
C ILE A 521 -22.36 -9.67 2.04
N ASP A 522 -22.63 -10.36 0.92
CA ASP A 522 -22.60 -9.82 -0.45
C ASP A 522 -21.31 -9.06 -0.81
N ARG A 523 -20.19 -9.38 -0.15
CA ARG A 523 -18.89 -8.69 -0.29
C ARG A 523 -18.94 -7.19 0.03
N LYS A 524 -20.01 -6.70 0.62
CA LYS A 524 -20.24 -5.28 0.90
C LYS A 524 -20.42 -4.97 2.38
N ILE A 525 -20.96 -5.92 3.14
CA ILE A 525 -21.23 -5.71 4.56
C ILE A 525 -20.37 -6.66 5.36
N TYR A 526 -19.53 -6.11 6.21
CA TYR A 526 -18.71 -6.85 7.18
C TYR A 526 -19.30 -6.66 8.58
N THR A 527 -19.42 -7.74 9.35
CA THR A 527 -19.83 -7.69 10.75
C THR A 527 -18.95 -8.59 11.60
N SER A 528 -18.67 -8.16 12.81
CA SER A 528 -17.93 -8.93 13.81
C SER A 528 -18.61 -8.79 15.16
N LEU A 529 -18.74 -9.91 15.87
CA LEU A 529 -19.19 -9.98 17.26
C LEU A 529 -18.16 -10.78 18.03
N THR A 530 -17.58 -10.19 19.07
CA THR A 530 -16.49 -10.76 19.85
C THR A 530 -16.85 -10.75 21.34
N LEU A 531 -16.68 -11.86 22.03
CA LEU A 531 -16.72 -11.95 23.48
C LEU A 531 -15.29 -12.00 24.00
N GLY A 532 -14.85 -10.93 24.65
CA GLY A 532 -13.56 -10.81 25.32
C GLY A 532 -13.67 -11.12 26.80
N VAL A 533 -12.67 -11.82 27.32
CA VAL A 533 -12.54 -12.18 28.73
C VAL A 533 -11.19 -11.66 29.23
N PRO A 534 -11.16 -10.67 30.13
CA PRO A 534 -9.91 -10.21 30.74
C PRO A 534 -9.35 -11.30 31.63
N LEU A 535 -8.05 -11.54 31.53
CA LEU A 535 -7.34 -12.53 32.38
C LEU A 535 -6.75 -11.88 33.64
N MET A 536 -6.63 -10.56 33.65
CA MET A 536 -6.25 -9.72 34.79
C MET A 536 -7.45 -8.85 35.13
N ARG A 537 -7.91 -8.87 36.39
CA ARG A 537 -9.19 -8.25 36.76
C ARG A 537 -9.09 -7.27 37.91
N ASP A 538 -8.02 -7.27 38.63
CA ASP A 538 -7.68 -6.28 39.64
C ASP A 538 -6.45 -5.53 39.16
N ILE A 539 -6.65 -4.29 38.75
CA ILE A 539 -5.61 -3.47 38.10
C ILE A 539 -5.63 -2.11 38.76
N ASN A 540 -4.54 -1.77 39.45
CA ASN A 540 -4.38 -0.54 40.22
C ASN A 540 -5.50 -0.30 41.27
N GLY A 541 -6.11 -1.38 41.76
CA GLY A 541 -7.19 -1.33 42.78
C GLY A 541 -8.61 -1.25 42.16
N ASP A 542 -8.74 -1.18 40.84
CA ASP A 542 -10.02 -1.22 40.15
C ASP A 542 -10.36 -2.62 39.65
N GLU A 543 -11.57 -3.12 39.92
CA GLU A 543 -12.06 -4.42 39.46
C GLU A 543 -12.65 -4.28 38.05
N VAL A 544 -11.97 -4.88 37.07
CA VAL A 544 -12.42 -4.92 35.66
C VAL A 544 -13.58 -5.89 35.49
N ASP A 545 -14.51 -5.59 34.60
CA ASP A 545 -15.64 -6.43 34.21
C ASP A 545 -15.20 -7.85 33.83
N LYS A 546 -16.07 -8.84 34.09
CA LYS A 546 -15.76 -10.28 33.82
C LYS A 546 -15.66 -10.59 32.33
N THR A 547 -16.39 -9.85 31.50
CA THR A 547 -16.47 -10.05 30.05
C THR A 547 -16.86 -8.76 29.38
N ARG A 548 -16.34 -8.53 28.18
CA ARG A 548 -16.73 -7.42 27.32
C ARG A 548 -17.14 -7.93 25.94
N ILE A 549 -18.21 -7.38 25.43
CA ILE A 549 -18.69 -7.67 24.06
C ILE A 549 -18.20 -6.55 23.14
N HIS A 550 -17.49 -6.91 22.08
CA HIS A 550 -17.13 -5.98 21.01
C HIS A 550 -17.96 -6.28 19.77
N PHE A 551 -18.56 -5.26 19.21
CA PHE A 551 -19.40 -5.33 18.03
C PHE A 551 -18.94 -4.35 16.96
N MET A 552 -18.92 -4.79 15.70
CA MET A 552 -18.68 -3.94 14.53
C MET A 552 -19.59 -4.35 13.38
N LEU A 553 -20.17 -3.37 12.73
CA LEU A 553 -20.88 -3.48 11.46
C LEU A 553 -20.33 -2.42 10.51
N ASN A 554 -19.90 -2.83 9.34
CA ASN A 554 -19.29 -1.98 8.32
C ASN A 554 -19.92 -2.30 6.95
N GLY A 555 -20.37 -1.29 6.22
CA GLY A 555 -20.93 -1.42 4.87
C GLY A 555 -20.17 -0.57 3.86
N GLN A 556 -19.79 -1.16 2.73
CA GLN A 556 -19.08 -0.48 1.63
C GLN A 556 -19.96 -0.44 0.37
N PHE A 557 -20.10 0.76 -0.21
CA PHE A 557 -20.97 1.05 -1.34
C PHE A 557 -20.26 1.84 -2.43
#